data_68ad4bd0ab1efbb04be8c203d45b752c
#
_entry.id   68ad4bd0ab1efbb04be8c203d45b752c
#
_cell.length_a   1.000
_cell.length_b   1.000
_cell.length_c   1.000
_cell.angle_alpha   90.00
_cell.angle_beta   90.00
_cell.angle_gamma   90.00
#
_symmetry.space_group_name_H-M   'P 1'
#
loop_
_entity.id
_entity.type
_entity.pdbx_description
1 polymer ?
#
loop_
_entity_poly.entity_id
_entity_poly.type
_entity_poly.pdbx_seq_one_letter_code
_entity_poly.pdbx_strand_id
1 'polypeptide(L)'
;MSRGSTIRDDQPDSGYLSLGADPAYAAVGSLLINGAINGSGTLIAPDWVLTAAHLLLAANSGTFTINGVDYTANGFYRNPGWTGGLNNTNDFGLVHLSSSLDAIPPAMLYSGTSEFGQVGTYVGYGFTGTGLTGYQTALGIQKRAFQNMIDGNFGNPSIVLGSDFDNPNNPADSGFGSSIPLLLEGNVAPGDSGGGVFITINSQTYLAGVTSFSADADGTRNSDYGDASGFGRVSAYLPWINSTMSAVPEPSTYGLMIASGLVAFGFRLRGKIKQP
;
A
#
# COMPACT_ATOMS: atom_id res chain seq x y z
N MET A 1 -2.51 22.84 4.33
CA MET A 1 -1.29 22.03 4.15
C MET A 1 -1.62 20.61 4.55
N SER A 2 -1.43 19.70 3.65
CA SER A 2 -1.85 18.29 3.80
C SER A 2 -0.76 17.45 4.43
N ARG A 3 -1.12 16.49 5.29
CA ARG A 3 -0.15 15.73 6.09
C ARG A 3 -0.63 14.28 6.29
N GLY A 4 0.28 13.29 6.41
CA GLY A 4 0.01 11.85 6.58
C GLY A 4 0.64 11.27 7.85
N SER A 5 0.02 10.23 8.47
CA SER A 5 0.40 9.49 9.69
C SER A 5 0.49 10.34 10.97
N THR A 6 0.21 9.77 12.13
CA THR A 6 0.53 10.41 13.41
C THR A 6 2.02 10.23 13.73
N ILE A 7 2.61 11.24 14.31
CA ILE A 7 4.05 11.34 14.56
C ILE A 7 4.34 11.62 16.04
N ARG A 8 5.55 11.40 16.47
CA ARG A 8 5.98 11.84 17.82
C ARG A 8 5.84 13.34 17.95
N ASP A 9 5.32 13.81 19.10
CA ASP A 9 5.15 15.23 19.40
C ASP A 9 6.50 15.95 19.68
N ASP A 10 7.52 15.20 20.09
CA ASP A 10 8.86 15.68 20.39
C ASP A 10 9.81 15.68 19.19
N GLN A 11 9.33 15.29 18.00
CA GLN A 11 10.11 15.27 16.77
C GLN A 11 9.52 16.21 15.72
N PRO A 12 10.38 16.89 14.91
CA PRO A 12 9.90 17.79 13.88
C PRO A 12 9.28 17.04 12.72
N ASP A 13 8.13 17.51 12.24
CA ASP A 13 7.41 16.97 11.07
C ASP A 13 8.28 16.87 9.80
N SER A 14 9.28 17.77 9.66
CA SER A 14 10.20 17.76 8.52
C SER A 14 11.01 16.47 8.40
N GLY A 15 11.27 15.76 9.49
CA GLY A 15 11.95 14.46 9.48
C GLY A 15 11.10 13.40 8.76
N TYR A 16 9.81 13.34 9.08
CA TYR A 16 8.85 12.40 8.48
C TYR A 16 8.56 12.71 7.01
N LEU A 17 8.52 14.00 6.66
CA LEU A 17 8.40 14.45 5.27
C LEU A 17 9.64 14.08 4.46
N SER A 18 10.83 14.30 4.99
CA SER A 18 12.10 13.93 4.36
C SER A 18 12.19 12.43 4.15
N LEU A 19 11.81 11.62 5.16
CA LEU A 19 11.79 10.17 5.05
C LEU A 19 10.79 9.71 3.97
N GLY A 20 9.60 10.30 3.91
CA GLY A 20 8.60 10.00 2.87
C GLY A 20 9.04 10.40 1.46
N ALA A 21 9.93 11.39 1.34
CA ALA A 21 10.49 11.84 0.07
C ALA A 21 11.73 11.04 -0.37
N ASP A 22 12.23 10.09 0.45
CA ASP A 22 13.37 9.25 0.08
C ASP A 22 13.08 8.47 -1.20
N PRO A 23 14.01 8.45 -2.18
CA PRO A 23 13.87 7.70 -3.43
C PRO A 23 13.57 6.20 -3.25
N ALA A 24 13.97 5.60 -2.14
CA ALA A 24 13.65 4.21 -1.81
C ALA A 24 12.14 3.94 -1.74
N TYR A 25 11.34 4.98 -1.49
CA TYR A 25 9.88 4.92 -1.37
C TYR A 25 9.16 5.65 -2.51
N ALA A 26 9.85 5.94 -3.61
CA ALA A 26 9.30 6.67 -4.74
C ALA A 26 8.05 6.00 -5.34
N ALA A 27 7.94 4.67 -5.23
CA ALA A 27 6.82 3.88 -5.74
C ALA A 27 5.48 4.09 -4.98
N VAL A 28 5.47 4.79 -3.83
CA VAL A 28 4.24 5.02 -3.06
C VAL A 28 3.54 6.29 -3.52
N GLY A 29 2.27 6.17 -3.89
CA GLY A 29 1.38 7.26 -4.30
C GLY A 29 0.08 7.28 -3.50
N SER A 30 -0.70 8.35 -3.67
CA SER A 30 -2.07 8.43 -3.15
C SER A 30 -3.06 7.79 -4.12
N LEU A 31 -4.12 7.21 -3.58
CA LEU A 31 -5.17 6.54 -4.34
C LEU A 31 -6.52 7.17 -4.00
N LEU A 32 -7.23 7.68 -5.00
CA LEU A 32 -8.58 8.21 -4.87
C LEU A 32 -9.54 7.27 -5.60
N ILE A 33 -10.45 6.63 -4.87
CA ILE A 33 -11.45 5.70 -5.41
C ILE A 33 -12.82 6.37 -5.42
N ASN A 34 -13.52 6.26 -6.56
CA ASN A 34 -14.87 6.82 -6.77
C ASN A 34 -14.96 8.33 -6.45
N GLY A 35 -13.85 9.06 -6.52
CA GLY A 35 -13.78 10.49 -6.22
C GLY A 35 -13.97 10.86 -4.74
N ALA A 36 -14.02 9.90 -3.82
CA ALA A 36 -14.36 10.15 -2.41
C ALA A 36 -13.50 9.38 -1.41
N ILE A 37 -13.08 8.16 -1.73
CA ILE A 37 -12.32 7.29 -0.82
C ILE A 37 -10.84 7.55 -1.03
N ASN A 38 -10.21 8.20 -0.04
CA ASN A 38 -8.77 8.45 -0.05
C ASN A 38 -8.02 7.30 0.60
N GLY A 39 -6.94 6.88 -0.04
CA GLY A 39 -6.03 5.87 0.46
C GLY A 39 -4.64 6.04 -0.14
N SER A 40 -3.82 5.04 0.05
CA SER A 40 -2.46 4.93 -0.45
C SER A 40 -2.31 3.67 -1.30
N GLY A 41 -1.27 3.63 -2.12
CA GLY A 41 -0.92 2.44 -2.90
C GLY A 41 0.56 2.44 -3.25
N THR A 42 1.08 1.28 -3.59
CA THR A 42 2.47 1.11 -3.99
C THR A 42 2.55 0.50 -5.39
N LEU A 43 3.24 1.17 -6.30
CA LEU A 43 3.53 0.65 -7.64
C LEU A 43 4.42 -0.60 -7.52
N ILE A 44 3.96 -1.74 -8.04
CA ILE A 44 4.67 -3.03 -7.99
C ILE A 44 5.03 -3.60 -9.36
N ALA A 45 4.46 -3.02 -10.42
CA ALA A 45 4.83 -3.21 -11.82
C ALA A 45 4.49 -1.90 -12.56
N PRO A 46 4.91 -1.68 -13.81
CA PRO A 46 4.73 -0.39 -14.49
C PRO A 46 3.30 0.16 -14.52
N ASP A 47 2.30 -0.71 -14.49
CA ASP A 47 0.87 -0.38 -14.52
C ASP A 47 0.05 -1.05 -13.41
N TRP A 48 0.71 -1.60 -12.37
CA TRP A 48 0.05 -2.26 -11.26
C TRP A 48 0.37 -1.62 -9.91
N VAL A 49 -0.66 -1.29 -9.17
CA VAL A 49 -0.58 -0.73 -7.81
C VAL A 49 -1.16 -1.73 -6.81
N LEU A 50 -0.37 -2.06 -5.79
CA LEU A 50 -0.80 -2.85 -4.64
C LEU A 50 -1.38 -1.91 -3.57
N THR A 51 -2.53 -2.27 -3.02
CA THR A 51 -3.26 -1.49 -2.02
C THR A 51 -4.07 -2.40 -1.10
N ALA A 52 -4.90 -1.83 -0.22
CA ALA A 52 -5.81 -2.58 0.64
C ALA A 52 -7.16 -2.89 -0.06
N ALA A 53 -7.71 -4.09 0.17
CA ALA A 53 -8.97 -4.51 -0.44
C ALA A 53 -10.17 -3.66 0.00
N HIS A 54 -10.17 -3.19 1.26
CA HIS A 54 -11.26 -2.38 1.79
C HIS A 54 -11.44 -1.05 1.05
N LEU A 55 -10.38 -0.48 0.46
CA LEU A 55 -10.48 0.72 -0.39
C LEU A 55 -11.21 0.45 -1.69
N LEU A 56 -11.18 -0.79 -2.18
CA LEU A 56 -11.74 -1.20 -3.47
C LEU A 56 -13.17 -1.74 -3.36
N LEU A 57 -13.82 -1.57 -2.21
CA LEU A 57 -15.23 -1.96 -2.06
C LEU A 57 -16.11 -1.11 -2.97
N ALA A 58 -16.79 -1.76 -3.92
CA ALA A 58 -17.58 -1.10 -4.96
C ALA A 58 -16.80 -0.08 -5.83
N ALA A 59 -15.47 -0.27 -6.00
CA ALA A 59 -14.65 0.56 -6.88
C ALA A 59 -15.10 0.41 -8.33
N ASN A 60 -15.36 1.55 -8.99
CA ASN A 60 -15.69 1.63 -10.42
C ASN A 60 -14.87 2.71 -11.14
N SER A 61 -14.20 3.58 -10.42
CA SER A 61 -13.25 4.57 -10.93
C SER A 61 -12.15 4.81 -9.90
N GLY A 62 -10.97 5.23 -10.35
CA GLY A 62 -9.86 5.54 -9.47
C GLY A 62 -8.80 6.38 -10.15
N THR A 63 -8.08 7.13 -9.34
CA THR A 63 -6.90 7.90 -9.73
C THR A 63 -5.76 7.56 -8.79
N PHE A 64 -4.64 7.12 -9.34
CA PHE A 64 -3.39 6.97 -8.62
C PHE A 64 -2.52 8.19 -8.89
N THR A 65 -2.23 8.97 -7.86
CA THR A 65 -1.40 10.18 -7.98
C THR A 65 -0.02 9.90 -7.39
N ILE A 66 1.01 10.07 -8.21
CA ILE A 66 2.40 9.87 -7.79
C ILE A 66 3.28 10.97 -8.40
N ASN A 67 4.16 11.58 -7.58
CA ASN A 67 4.98 12.73 -7.96
C ASN A 67 4.16 13.89 -8.57
N GLY A 68 2.91 14.07 -8.11
CA GLY A 68 2.01 15.12 -8.60
C GLY A 68 1.38 14.85 -9.97
N VAL A 69 1.54 13.64 -10.51
CA VAL A 69 0.93 13.23 -11.79
C VAL A 69 -0.17 12.20 -11.53
N ASP A 70 -1.31 12.40 -12.16
CA ASP A 70 -2.49 11.54 -12.04
C ASP A 70 -2.52 10.46 -13.12
N TYR A 71 -2.75 9.21 -12.69
CA TYR A 71 -2.90 8.05 -13.54
C TYR A 71 -4.28 7.42 -13.31
N THR A 72 -5.04 7.26 -14.39
CA THR A 72 -6.38 6.68 -14.32
C THR A 72 -6.30 5.17 -14.09
N ALA A 73 -7.07 4.67 -13.14
CA ALA A 73 -7.26 3.25 -12.90
C ALA A 73 -8.40 2.70 -13.78
N ASN A 74 -8.19 1.52 -14.38
CA ASN A 74 -9.15 0.84 -15.24
C ASN A 74 -9.50 -0.59 -14.77
N GLY A 75 -8.82 -1.11 -13.74
CA GLY A 75 -9.09 -2.42 -13.15
C GLY A 75 -8.94 -2.41 -11.63
N PHE A 76 -9.86 -3.10 -10.93
CA PHE A 76 -9.89 -3.17 -9.47
C PHE A 76 -10.10 -4.62 -9.05
N TYR A 77 -9.12 -5.19 -8.35
CA TYR A 77 -9.12 -6.60 -7.97
C TYR A 77 -8.93 -6.72 -6.47
N ARG A 78 -9.89 -7.32 -5.78
CA ARG A 78 -9.79 -7.62 -4.36
C ARG A 78 -9.40 -9.07 -4.15
N ASN A 79 -8.59 -9.33 -3.14
CA ASN A 79 -8.33 -10.72 -2.75
C ASN A 79 -9.66 -11.41 -2.40
N PRO A 80 -9.99 -12.56 -3.02
CA PRO A 80 -11.27 -13.23 -2.81
C PRO A 80 -11.47 -13.75 -1.37
N GLY A 81 -10.37 -13.93 -0.62
CA GLY A 81 -10.42 -14.27 0.79
C GLY A 81 -10.80 -13.12 1.71
N TRP A 82 -10.83 -11.87 1.23
CA TRP A 82 -11.29 -10.75 2.02
C TRP A 82 -12.83 -10.71 2.09
N THR A 83 -13.36 -10.88 3.30
CA THR A 83 -14.82 -10.97 3.54
C THR A 83 -15.43 -9.73 4.19
N GLY A 84 -14.66 -8.65 4.28
CA GLY A 84 -15.03 -7.40 4.94
C GLY A 84 -14.49 -7.32 6.38
N GLY A 85 -14.28 -6.09 6.84
CA GLY A 85 -13.70 -5.79 8.15
C GLY A 85 -12.19 -5.54 8.09
N LEU A 86 -11.73 -4.62 8.94
CA LEU A 86 -10.34 -4.16 8.96
C LEU A 86 -9.39 -5.18 9.59
N ASN A 87 -9.87 -6.01 10.52
CA ASN A 87 -9.07 -7.06 11.17
C ASN A 87 -9.00 -8.35 10.35
N ASN A 88 -9.49 -8.30 9.09
CA ASN A 88 -9.49 -9.46 8.22
C ASN A 88 -8.15 -9.61 7.54
N THR A 89 -7.63 -10.80 7.65
CA THR A 89 -6.28 -11.18 7.24
C THR A 89 -6.00 -11.06 5.73
N ASN A 90 -7.02 -10.92 4.88
CA ASN A 90 -6.89 -10.93 3.43
C ASN A 90 -7.12 -9.55 2.79
N ASP A 91 -6.81 -8.46 3.50
CA ASP A 91 -7.07 -7.09 3.04
C ASP A 91 -6.05 -6.62 1.98
N PHE A 92 -6.00 -7.34 0.86
CA PHE A 92 -5.14 -7.05 -0.28
C PHE A 92 -5.98 -6.71 -1.52
N GLY A 93 -5.61 -5.64 -2.19
CA GLY A 93 -6.19 -5.18 -3.44
C GLY A 93 -5.14 -4.86 -4.48
N LEU A 94 -5.48 -5.02 -5.75
CA LEU A 94 -4.68 -4.60 -6.89
C LEU A 94 -5.49 -3.62 -7.74
N VAL A 95 -4.81 -2.57 -8.18
CA VAL A 95 -5.35 -1.60 -9.13
C VAL A 95 -4.51 -1.66 -10.40
N HIS A 96 -5.16 -1.84 -11.54
CA HIS A 96 -4.53 -1.77 -12.85
C HIS A 96 -4.72 -0.36 -13.42
N LEU A 97 -3.63 0.24 -13.87
CA LEU A 97 -3.62 1.58 -14.47
C LEU A 97 -3.81 1.51 -15.97
N SER A 98 -4.39 2.54 -16.55
CA SER A 98 -4.62 2.62 -18.00
C SER A 98 -3.34 2.94 -18.82
N SER A 99 -2.25 3.29 -18.14
CA SER A 99 -0.96 3.60 -18.75
C SER A 99 0.19 3.23 -17.81
N SER A 100 1.32 2.83 -18.37
CA SER A 100 2.53 2.49 -17.64
C SER A 100 3.24 3.71 -17.06
N LEU A 101 3.89 3.51 -15.92
CA LEU A 101 4.74 4.48 -15.21
C LEU A 101 6.22 4.08 -15.35
N ASP A 102 6.75 4.10 -16.56
CA ASP A 102 8.11 3.58 -16.85
C ASP A 102 9.24 4.40 -16.18
N ALA A 103 8.96 5.65 -15.81
CA ALA A 103 9.93 6.52 -15.14
C ALA A 103 10.07 6.28 -13.63
N ILE A 104 9.20 5.48 -13.03
CA ILE A 104 9.19 5.20 -11.60
C ILE A 104 9.50 3.71 -11.39
N PRO A 105 10.63 3.36 -10.77
CA PRO A 105 10.92 1.97 -10.45
C PRO A 105 9.85 1.38 -9.52
N PRO A 106 9.22 0.25 -9.90
CA PRO A 106 8.31 -0.45 -9.01
C PRO A 106 9.02 -0.96 -7.75
N ALA A 107 8.30 -1.04 -6.64
CA ALA A 107 8.80 -1.59 -5.40
C ALA A 107 9.08 -3.09 -5.53
N MET A 108 10.20 -3.54 -5.00
CA MET A 108 10.54 -4.97 -4.94
C MET A 108 9.74 -5.65 -3.85
N LEU A 109 9.00 -6.70 -4.19
CA LEU A 109 8.19 -7.46 -3.23
C LEU A 109 9.08 -8.35 -2.36
N TYR A 110 8.88 -8.31 -1.04
CA TYR A 110 9.55 -9.23 -0.12
C TYR A 110 8.91 -10.62 -0.18
N SER A 111 9.73 -11.63 -0.40
CA SER A 111 9.27 -13.03 -0.48
C SER A 111 9.63 -13.87 0.74
N GLY A 112 10.37 -13.30 1.69
CA GLY A 112 10.77 -13.99 2.92
C GLY A 112 9.75 -13.85 4.05
N THR A 113 10.14 -14.31 5.25
CA THR A 113 9.29 -14.29 6.45
C THR A 113 10.01 -13.74 7.68
N SER A 114 11.06 -12.94 7.48
CA SER A 114 11.90 -12.39 8.55
C SER A 114 11.58 -10.93 8.86
N GLU A 115 10.33 -10.50 8.72
CA GLU A 115 9.89 -9.13 9.01
C GLU A 115 9.86 -8.84 10.51
N PHE A 116 9.50 -9.85 11.33
CA PHE A 116 9.40 -9.69 12.77
C PHE A 116 10.78 -9.36 13.38
N GLY A 117 10.84 -8.33 14.21
CA GLY A 117 12.07 -7.79 14.79
C GLY A 117 12.85 -6.86 13.86
N GLN A 118 12.34 -6.54 12.66
CA GLN A 118 12.92 -5.54 11.78
C GLN A 118 12.30 -4.17 12.03
N VAL A 119 13.03 -3.12 11.70
CA VAL A 119 12.45 -1.78 11.57
C VAL A 119 11.68 -1.71 10.26
N GLY A 120 10.36 -1.51 10.37
CA GLY A 120 9.49 -1.21 9.25
C GLY A 120 9.44 0.29 8.97
N THR A 121 9.52 0.68 7.70
CA THR A 121 9.22 2.05 7.26
C THR A 121 7.85 2.06 6.61
N TYR A 122 6.90 2.73 7.26
CA TYR A 122 5.52 2.87 6.81
C TYR A 122 5.40 4.15 5.98
N VAL A 123 4.85 4.04 4.79
CA VAL A 123 4.76 5.18 3.85
C VAL A 123 3.35 5.31 3.33
N GLY A 124 2.75 6.50 3.49
CA GLY A 124 1.37 6.71 3.08
C GLY A 124 0.97 8.18 2.94
N TYR A 125 -0.32 8.37 2.71
CA TYR A 125 -0.97 9.66 2.48
C TYR A 125 -2.18 9.87 3.43
N GLY A 126 -2.09 9.40 4.67
CA GLY A 126 -3.15 9.53 5.67
C GLY A 126 -3.30 10.92 6.25
N PHE A 127 -4.25 11.08 7.19
CA PHE A 127 -4.31 12.26 8.05
C PHE A 127 -3.14 12.25 9.02
N THR A 128 -2.77 13.44 9.55
CA THR A 128 -1.70 13.57 10.54
C THR A 128 -2.18 14.14 11.86
N GLY A 129 -1.32 14.04 12.83
CA GLY A 129 -1.39 14.57 14.17
C GLY A 129 -0.17 14.12 14.95
N THR A 130 -0.25 14.13 16.26
CA THR A 130 0.83 13.67 17.13
C THR A 130 0.35 12.56 18.05
N GLY A 131 1.29 11.86 18.69
CA GLY A 131 0.96 10.85 19.68
C GLY A 131 0.17 11.38 20.88
N LEU A 132 0.20 12.70 21.14
CA LEU A 132 -0.62 13.32 22.20
C LEU A 132 -2.04 13.69 21.73
N THR A 133 -2.25 13.92 20.44
CA THR A 133 -3.52 14.47 19.93
C THR A 133 -4.30 13.50 19.07
N GLY A 134 -3.68 12.39 18.71
CA GLY A 134 -4.17 11.54 17.64
C GLY A 134 -4.20 12.27 16.29
N TYR A 135 -4.79 11.66 15.27
CA TYR A 135 -4.91 12.26 13.94
C TYR A 135 -5.92 13.41 13.90
N GLN A 136 -5.65 14.39 13.03
CA GLN A 136 -6.45 15.61 12.86
C GLN A 136 -6.87 15.75 11.39
N THR A 137 -8.16 15.63 11.08
CA THR A 137 -8.68 15.69 9.71
C THR A 137 -8.48 17.06 9.05
N ALA A 138 -8.47 18.15 9.83
CA ALA A 138 -8.27 19.50 9.33
C ALA A 138 -6.86 19.78 8.79
N LEU A 139 -5.88 18.91 9.06
CA LEU A 139 -4.50 19.07 8.62
C LEU A 139 -4.24 18.57 7.19
N GLY A 140 -5.25 17.93 6.56
CA GLY A 140 -5.17 17.41 5.18
C GLY A 140 -4.27 16.18 5.02
N ILE A 141 -3.96 15.83 3.75
CA ILE A 141 -3.16 14.64 3.38
C ILE A 141 -1.87 15.05 2.67
N GLN A 142 -0.75 14.40 3.00
CA GLN A 142 0.56 14.56 2.34
C GLN A 142 1.37 13.28 2.54
N LYS A 143 2.24 12.95 1.59
CA LYS A 143 3.16 11.81 1.74
C LYS A 143 4.05 12.00 2.95
N ARG A 144 4.05 11.00 3.83
CA ARG A 144 4.95 10.85 4.97
C ARG A 144 5.46 9.44 5.06
N ALA A 145 6.55 9.30 5.79
CA ALA A 145 6.96 8.01 6.29
C ALA A 145 7.29 8.12 7.78
N PHE A 146 7.04 7.04 8.49
CA PHE A 146 7.53 6.85 9.85
C PHE A 146 8.18 5.47 9.96
N GLN A 147 8.96 5.27 10.98
CA GLN A 147 9.59 4.01 11.29
C GLN A 147 8.96 3.42 12.55
N ASN A 148 8.86 2.09 12.59
CA ASN A 148 8.46 1.42 13.81
C ASN A 148 9.03 0.01 13.86
N MET A 149 9.20 -0.56 15.05
CA MET A 149 9.60 -1.94 15.22
C MET A 149 8.44 -2.86 14.83
N ILE A 150 8.70 -3.84 14.00
CA ILE A 150 7.71 -4.88 13.69
C ILE A 150 7.82 -5.96 14.75
N ASP A 151 7.09 -5.83 15.85
CA ASP A 151 7.19 -6.71 17.01
C ASP A 151 5.84 -7.17 17.55
N GLY A 152 4.74 -6.77 16.87
CA GLY A 152 3.39 -7.21 17.13
C GLY A 152 2.81 -8.12 16.06
N ASN A 153 1.74 -8.81 16.42
CA ASN A 153 0.92 -9.58 15.48
C ASN A 153 -0.56 -9.47 15.86
N PHE A 154 -1.42 -9.62 14.84
CA PHE A 154 -2.87 -9.58 15.01
C PHE A 154 -3.49 -10.88 14.50
N GLY A 155 -3.74 -11.79 15.43
CA GLY A 155 -4.32 -13.10 15.14
C GLY A 155 -3.34 -14.09 14.53
N ASN A 156 -3.26 -14.18 13.20
CA ASN A 156 -2.34 -15.07 12.51
C ASN A 156 -1.05 -14.35 12.08
N PRO A 157 0.09 -14.54 12.77
CA PRO A 157 1.34 -13.85 12.44
C PRO A 157 1.95 -14.25 11.09
N SER A 158 1.47 -15.34 10.48
CA SER A 158 1.89 -15.72 9.13
C SER A 158 1.34 -14.79 8.05
N ILE A 159 0.32 -13.98 8.35
CA ILE A 159 -0.38 -13.14 7.38
C ILE A 159 -0.58 -11.69 7.83
N VAL A 160 -0.60 -11.41 9.14
CA VAL A 160 -0.75 -10.05 9.69
C VAL A 160 0.30 -9.81 10.76
N LEU A 161 1.04 -8.74 10.61
CA LEU A 161 1.99 -8.22 11.58
C LEU A 161 1.65 -6.78 11.93
N GLY A 162 2.30 -6.23 12.94
CA GLY A 162 2.10 -4.85 13.33
C GLY A 162 3.19 -4.30 14.22
N SER A 163 2.96 -3.06 14.61
CA SER A 163 3.79 -2.24 15.48
C SER A 163 2.88 -1.40 16.35
N ASP A 164 3.26 -1.11 17.59
CA ASP A 164 2.57 -0.11 18.42
C ASP A 164 3.31 1.23 18.43
N PHE A 165 2.68 2.27 18.94
CA PHE A 165 3.22 3.62 18.95
C PHE A 165 3.71 3.99 20.35
N ASP A 166 5.00 3.86 20.55
CA ASP A 166 5.64 4.09 21.85
C ASP A 166 5.66 5.56 22.28
N ASN A 167 5.28 5.81 23.53
CA ASN A 167 5.33 7.13 24.12
C ASN A 167 6.72 7.41 24.70
N PRO A 168 7.48 8.41 24.19
CA PRO A 168 8.83 8.71 24.69
C PRO A 168 8.84 9.15 26.16
N ASN A 169 7.71 9.61 26.69
CA ASN A 169 7.58 10.10 28.06
C ASN A 169 6.89 9.09 28.99
N ASN A 170 6.27 8.05 28.47
CA ASN A 170 5.58 7.04 29.28
C ASN A 170 5.67 5.63 28.61
N PRO A 171 6.74 4.88 28.88
CA PRO A 171 6.91 3.52 28.35
C PRO A 171 5.79 2.53 28.72
N ALA A 172 4.94 2.87 29.69
CA ALA A 172 3.80 2.04 30.08
C ALA A 172 2.63 2.11 29.08
N ASP A 173 2.66 3.05 28.14
CA ASP A 173 1.68 3.12 27.05
C ASP A 173 1.99 2.12 25.92
N SER A 174 3.18 1.48 25.91
CA SER A 174 3.49 0.42 24.94
C SER A 174 2.53 -0.76 25.09
N GLY A 175 1.92 -1.16 23.98
CA GLY A 175 0.96 -2.26 23.92
C GLY A 175 1.62 -3.63 23.83
N PHE A 176 2.80 -3.73 23.19
CA PHE A 176 3.56 -4.96 23.03
C PHE A 176 5.00 -4.69 22.55
N GLY A 177 5.88 -5.68 22.69
CA GLY A 177 7.24 -5.65 22.15
C GLY A 177 8.16 -4.65 22.83
N SER A 178 8.82 -3.81 22.04
CA SER A 178 9.71 -2.74 22.53
C SER A 178 8.89 -1.58 23.06
N SER A 179 9.28 -1.00 24.20
CA SER A 179 8.74 0.26 24.70
C SER A 179 9.69 1.43 24.52
N ILE A 180 10.68 1.27 23.64
CA ILE A 180 11.69 2.30 23.35
C ILE A 180 11.41 2.86 21.95
N PRO A 181 10.88 4.08 21.84
CA PRO A 181 10.50 4.65 20.57
C PRO A 181 11.69 4.90 19.65
N LEU A 182 11.53 4.61 18.36
CA LEU A 182 12.47 5.03 17.33
C LEU A 182 12.44 6.55 17.14
N LEU A 183 13.48 7.11 16.54
CA LEU A 183 13.59 8.57 16.33
C LEU A 183 12.39 9.14 15.55
N LEU A 184 12.02 8.49 14.46
CA LEU A 184 10.87 8.89 13.61
C LEU A 184 9.72 7.88 13.74
N GLU A 185 9.40 7.49 14.96
CA GLU A 185 8.29 6.59 15.21
C GLU A 185 6.95 7.27 14.98
N GLY A 186 5.95 6.47 14.66
CA GLY A 186 4.60 6.95 14.39
C GLY A 186 3.60 5.81 14.29
N ASN A 187 2.36 6.18 13.99
CA ASN A 187 1.27 5.26 13.78
C ASN A 187 0.48 5.61 12.50
N VAL A 188 -0.15 4.61 11.90
CA VAL A 188 -1.00 4.82 10.71
C VAL A 188 -2.28 5.57 11.09
N ALA A 189 -2.73 6.42 10.18
CA ALA A 189 -3.96 7.17 10.33
C ALA A 189 -4.89 6.92 9.11
N PRO A 190 -6.19 7.29 9.17
CA PRO A 190 -7.08 7.17 8.01
C PRO A 190 -6.50 7.82 6.76
N GLY A 191 -6.43 7.05 5.65
CA GLY A 191 -5.78 7.43 4.40
C GLY A 191 -4.40 6.79 4.19
N ASP A 192 -3.74 6.26 5.23
CA ASP A 192 -2.54 5.42 5.08
C ASP A 192 -2.88 4.00 4.61
N SER A 193 -4.13 3.59 4.69
CA SER A 193 -4.64 2.33 4.14
C SER A 193 -4.11 2.08 2.74
N GLY A 194 -3.57 0.89 2.49
CA GLY A 194 -2.97 0.50 1.22
C GLY A 194 -1.53 1.00 1.01
N GLY A 195 -1.01 1.84 1.91
CA GLY A 195 0.39 2.28 1.89
C GLY A 195 1.37 1.14 2.13
N GLY A 196 2.61 1.36 1.73
CA GLY A 196 3.65 0.34 1.83
C GLY A 196 4.32 0.30 3.20
N VAL A 197 4.59 -0.92 3.69
CA VAL A 197 5.50 -1.16 4.80
C VAL A 197 6.78 -1.78 4.23
N PHE A 198 7.88 -1.07 4.37
CA PHE A 198 9.17 -1.46 3.79
C PHE A 198 10.14 -1.92 4.87
N ILE A 199 10.93 -2.93 4.54
CA ILE A 199 12.08 -3.38 5.35
C ILE A 199 13.34 -3.37 4.50
N THR A 200 14.49 -3.23 5.16
CA THR A 200 15.80 -3.28 4.48
C THR A 200 16.56 -4.51 4.91
N ILE A 201 16.84 -5.40 3.97
CA ILE A 201 17.60 -6.63 4.19
C ILE A 201 18.84 -6.59 3.29
N ASN A 202 20.02 -6.73 3.87
CA ASN A 202 21.30 -6.69 3.15
C ASN A 202 21.43 -5.45 2.25
N SER A 203 21.07 -4.28 2.77
CA SER A 203 21.09 -2.98 2.05
C SER A 203 20.12 -2.88 0.87
N GLN A 204 19.20 -3.82 0.71
CA GLN A 204 18.13 -3.77 -0.28
C GLN A 204 16.79 -3.52 0.41
N THR A 205 16.05 -2.52 -0.07
CA THR A 205 14.69 -2.19 0.43
C THR A 205 13.64 -3.00 -0.31
N TYR A 206 12.72 -3.61 0.46
CA TYR A 206 11.63 -4.43 -0.03
C TYR A 206 10.29 -3.96 0.53
N LEU A 207 9.24 -4.05 -0.27
CA LEU A 207 7.86 -3.93 0.19
C LEU A 207 7.46 -5.23 0.88
N ALA A 208 7.37 -5.20 2.20
CA ALA A 208 7.07 -6.35 3.04
C ALA A 208 5.61 -6.41 3.49
N GLY A 209 4.92 -5.27 3.49
CA GLY A 209 3.54 -5.19 3.95
C GLY A 209 2.69 -4.16 3.24
N VAL A 210 1.37 -4.33 3.38
CA VAL A 210 0.33 -3.38 2.97
C VAL A 210 -0.43 -2.94 4.23
N THR A 211 -0.41 -1.65 4.52
CA THR A 211 -1.11 -1.06 5.66
C THR A 211 -2.62 -1.31 5.55
N SER A 212 -3.21 -1.83 6.62
CA SER A 212 -4.62 -2.23 6.63
C SER A 212 -5.44 -1.47 7.67
N PHE A 213 -4.99 -1.39 8.94
CA PHE A 213 -5.78 -0.82 10.03
C PHE A 213 -4.90 -0.24 11.15
N SER A 214 -5.51 0.62 11.98
CA SER A 214 -5.03 0.88 13.34
C SER A 214 -5.89 0.14 14.36
N ALA A 215 -5.28 -0.29 15.47
CA ALA A 215 -5.95 -0.86 16.62
C ALA A 215 -5.80 0.09 17.80
N ASP A 216 -6.88 0.25 18.58
CA ASP A 216 -6.90 1.08 19.77
C ASP A 216 -6.39 0.32 21.00
N ALA A 217 -5.68 1.00 21.90
CA ALA A 217 -5.27 0.47 23.18
C ALA A 217 -6.12 1.02 24.34
N ASP A 218 -6.63 2.23 24.22
CA ASP A 218 -7.39 2.95 25.25
C ASP A 218 -8.90 3.00 25.04
N GLY A 219 -9.40 2.39 23.95
CA GLY A 219 -10.80 2.41 23.53
C GLY A 219 -11.15 3.58 22.61
N THR A 220 -10.15 4.38 22.19
CA THR A 220 -10.31 5.54 21.30
C THR A 220 -9.42 5.37 20.08
N ARG A 221 -9.97 4.91 18.96
CA ARG A 221 -9.21 4.72 17.73
C ARG A 221 -8.85 6.05 17.06
N ASN A 222 -7.82 6.71 17.54
CA ASN A 222 -7.38 8.02 17.07
C ASN A 222 -5.89 8.06 16.67
N SER A 223 -5.20 6.92 16.71
CA SER A 223 -3.80 6.76 16.35
C SER A 223 -2.84 7.57 17.21
N ASP A 224 -3.15 7.71 18.50
CA ASP A 224 -2.26 8.33 19.50
C ASP A 224 -1.28 7.31 20.10
N TYR A 225 -0.54 7.72 21.15
CA TYR A 225 0.40 6.84 21.82
C TYR A 225 -0.28 5.62 22.44
N GLY A 226 0.32 4.44 22.25
CA GLY A 226 -0.21 3.16 22.67
C GLY A 226 -1.03 2.46 21.57
N ASP A 227 -1.64 3.21 20.64
CA ASP A 227 -2.34 2.62 19.52
C ASP A 227 -1.36 1.86 18.60
N ALA A 228 -1.89 0.90 17.84
CA ALA A 228 -1.07 0.04 17.01
C ALA A 228 -1.44 0.11 15.52
N SER A 229 -0.47 -0.17 14.68
CA SER A 229 -0.59 -0.31 13.22
C SER A 229 -0.59 -1.77 12.81
N GLY A 230 -1.57 -2.21 12.02
CA GLY A 230 -1.61 -3.54 11.44
C GLY A 230 -1.41 -3.53 9.92
N PHE A 231 -0.65 -4.50 9.42
CA PHE A 231 -0.42 -4.67 7.98
C PHE A 231 -0.46 -6.14 7.56
N GLY A 232 -0.95 -6.38 6.35
CA GLY A 232 -0.87 -7.71 5.73
C GLY A 232 0.52 -7.97 5.18
N ARG A 233 1.05 -9.20 5.35
CA ARG A 233 2.38 -9.62 4.86
C ARG A 233 2.35 -9.89 3.37
N VAL A 234 3.14 -9.17 2.58
CA VAL A 234 3.21 -9.34 1.11
C VAL A 234 3.61 -10.77 0.73
N SER A 235 4.55 -11.37 1.44
CA SER A 235 5.04 -12.72 1.14
C SER A 235 3.94 -13.79 1.16
N ALA A 236 2.91 -13.62 2.01
CA ALA A 236 1.78 -14.54 2.10
C ALA A 236 0.85 -14.47 0.87
N TYR A 237 0.86 -13.36 0.14
CA TYR A 237 -0.06 -13.09 -0.97
C TYR A 237 0.59 -13.05 -2.35
N LEU A 238 1.89 -13.32 -2.47
CA LEU A 238 2.60 -13.37 -3.75
C LEU A 238 1.93 -14.27 -4.80
N PRO A 239 1.43 -15.48 -4.47
CA PRO A 239 0.74 -16.31 -5.46
C PRO A 239 -0.51 -15.64 -6.03
N TRP A 240 -1.31 -14.96 -5.18
CA TRP A 240 -2.49 -14.24 -5.63
C TRP A 240 -2.12 -13.00 -6.45
N ILE A 241 -1.15 -12.21 -6.00
CA ILE A 241 -0.65 -11.03 -6.72
C ILE A 241 -0.22 -11.43 -8.13
N ASN A 242 0.68 -12.41 -8.25
CA ASN A 242 1.23 -12.86 -9.53
C ASN A 242 0.15 -13.45 -10.44
N SER A 243 -0.76 -14.26 -9.90
CA SER A 243 -1.84 -14.86 -10.71
C SER A 243 -2.83 -13.82 -11.22
N THR A 244 -3.14 -12.80 -10.41
CA THR A 244 -4.06 -11.73 -10.81
C THR A 244 -3.44 -10.86 -11.91
N MET A 245 -2.18 -10.45 -11.75
CA MET A 245 -1.47 -9.67 -12.75
C MET A 245 -1.36 -10.43 -14.08
N SER A 246 -1.03 -11.72 -14.03
CA SER A 246 -0.90 -12.56 -15.23
C SER A 246 -2.22 -12.86 -15.93
N ALA A 247 -3.36 -12.75 -15.23
CA ALA A 247 -4.68 -12.99 -15.81
C ALA A 247 -5.21 -11.82 -16.67
N VAL A 248 -4.60 -10.64 -16.55
CA VAL A 248 -4.95 -9.43 -17.32
C VAL A 248 -3.99 -9.32 -18.51
N PRO A 249 -4.43 -9.57 -19.75
CA PRO A 249 -3.54 -9.50 -20.91
C PRO A 249 -3.09 -8.06 -21.15
N GLU A 250 -1.80 -7.90 -21.44
CA GLU A 250 -1.23 -6.63 -21.88
C GLU A 250 -1.95 -6.07 -23.12
N PRO A 251 -2.13 -4.75 -23.26
CA PRO A 251 -2.77 -4.14 -24.44
C PRO A 251 -2.15 -4.57 -25.77
N SER A 252 -0.85 -4.84 -25.80
CA SER A 252 -0.13 -5.40 -26.96
C SER A 252 -0.61 -6.79 -27.37
N THR A 253 -1.06 -7.61 -26.41
CA THR A 253 -1.58 -8.96 -26.66
C THR A 253 -2.92 -8.90 -27.40
N TYR A 254 -3.79 -7.94 -27.08
CA TYR A 254 -5.03 -7.70 -27.84
C TYR A 254 -4.74 -7.26 -29.27
N GLY A 255 -3.76 -6.38 -29.48
CA GLY A 255 -3.31 -5.98 -30.82
C GLY A 255 -2.81 -7.14 -31.64
N LEU A 256 -2.05 -8.05 -31.05
CA LEU A 256 -1.53 -9.24 -31.72
C LEU A 256 -2.64 -10.25 -32.07
N MET A 257 -3.61 -10.46 -31.18
CA MET A 257 -4.76 -11.34 -31.42
C MET A 257 -5.65 -10.81 -32.55
N ILE A 258 -5.92 -9.50 -32.58
CA ILE A 258 -6.70 -8.85 -33.65
C ILE A 258 -5.95 -8.96 -34.98
N ALA A 259 -4.64 -8.67 -34.99
CA ALA A 259 -3.81 -8.79 -36.19
C ALA A 259 -3.77 -10.22 -36.70
N SER A 260 -3.62 -11.23 -35.84
CA SER A 260 -3.63 -12.65 -36.17
C SER A 260 -4.99 -13.10 -36.75
N GLY A 261 -6.10 -12.62 -36.15
CA GLY A 261 -7.46 -12.87 -36.62
C GLY A 261 -7.71 -12.30 -38.02
N LEU A 262 -7.25 -11.08 -38.29
CA LEU A 262 -7.36 -10.42 -39.60
C LEU A 262 -6.53 -11.12 -40.67
N VAL A 263 -5.32 -11.61 -40.34
CA VAL A 263 -4.48 -12.39 -41.25
C VAL A 263 -5.14 -13.72 -41.59
N ALA A 264 -5.67 -14.45 -40.59
CA ALA A 264 -6.37 -15.72 -40.81
C ALA A 264 -7.64 -15.54 -41.65
N PHE A 265 -8.38 -14.44 -41.46
CA PHE A 265 -9.57 -14.14 -42.28
C PHE A 265 -9.20 -13.75 -43.72
N GLY A 266 -8.12 -12.99 -43.89
CA GLY A 266 -7.57 -12.61 -45.20
C GLY A 266 -7.13 -13.84 -46.05
N PHE A 267 -6.52 -14.83 -45.44
CA PHE A 267 -6.16 -16.10 -46.11
C PHE A 267 -7.38 -16.93 -46.51
N ARG A 268 -8.46 -16.95 -45.69
CA ARG A 268 -9.72 -17.63 -46.04
C ARG A 268 -10.45 -16.98 -47.22
N LEU A 269 -10.40 -15.65 -47.34
CA LEU A 269 -11.00 -14.93 -48.47
C LEU A 269 -10.24 -15.16 -49.78
N ARG A 270 -8.88 -15.20 -49.75
CA ARG A 270 -8.06 -15.48 -50.92
C ARG A 270 -8.21 -16.92 -51.45
N GLY A 271 -8.51 -17.89 -50.57
CA GLY A 271 -8.76 -19.28 -50.94
C GLY A 271 -10.08 -19.50 -51.69
N LYS A 272 -11.04 -18.55 -51.66
CA LYS A 272 -12.34 -18.64 -52.34
C LYS A 272 -12.38 -17.95 -53.72
N ILE A 273 -11.31 -17.27 -54.16
CA ILE A 273 -11.27 -16.51 -55.42
C ILE A 273 -10.51 -17.28 -56.53
N LYS A 274 -10.24 -18.57 -56.42
CA LYS A 274 -9.70 -19.38 -57.48
C LYS A 274 -10.69 -20.44 -57.86
N GLN A 275 -11.57 -20.10 -58.79
CA GLN A 275 -11.98 -20.98 -59.91
C GLN A 275 -12.51 -20.12 -61.06
N PRO A 276 -12.12 -20.42 -62.33
CA PRO A 276 -12.68 -19.81 -63.51
C PRO A 276 -14.07 -20.35 -63.81
#